data_f52973364e81c8e2bf7ef73ac7547323
#
_entry.id   f52973364e81c8e2bf7ef73ac7547323
#
_cell.length_a   1.000
_cell.length_b   1.000
_cell.length_c   1.000
_cell.angle_alpha   90.00
_cell.angle_beta   90.00
_cell.angle_gamma   90.00
#
_symmetry.space_group_name_H-M   'P 1'
#
loop_
_entity.id
_entity.type
_entity.pdbx_description
1 polymer ?
#
loop_
_entity_poly.entity_id
_entity_poly.type
_entity_poly.pdbx_seq_one_letter_code
_entity_poly.pdbx_strand_id
1 'polypeptide(L)'
;MRGIIGLRIGLVAVACWTTAASGQTVTVVHNVNLRPDPSTEYPAKRLLTPSEPPLTLLEATPESEYYHVRTAAGEDGYVWGGAVRVSVTPLAGPLPSGPGVPGSASMVGCGDSLWQHVYHPSRLLVQQDCVTVTGVLVDATAGEPHHQPDGVRHEADGDTHGWLQVDSQFASLINAGNRSDEGGNLVFEIVCHYTVTQSDAQPACAGFTDHTIIPPLGSHVAITGTFVRETNHKQWNEIHPVSRIEPP
;
A
#
# COMPACT_ATOMS: atom_id res chain seq x y z
N MET A 1 11.62 60.81 52.12
CA MET A 1 11.42 60.56 50.69
C MET A 1 11.35 59.04 50.47
N ARG A 2 10.16 58.52 50.24
CA ARG A 2 9.93 57.05 50.03
C ARG A 2 9.83 56.79 48.56
N GLY A 3 10.76 56.02 48.03
CA GLY A 3 10.76 55.57 46.61
C GLY A 3 9.87 54.31 46.48
N ILE A 4 8.92 54.39 45.57
CA ILE A 4 8.04 53.27 45.19
C ILE A 4 8.68 52.49 44.07
N ILE A 5 9.05 51.24 44.28
CA ILE A 5 9.53 50.29 43.29
C ILE A 5 8.33 49.66 42.62
N GLY A 6 8.06 50.02 41.39
CA GLY A 6 7.00 49.40 40.57
C GLY A 6 7.44 48.04 40.00
N LEU A 7 6.80 46.99 40.44
CA LEU A 7 6.97 45.62 39.91
C LEU A 7 6.21 45.50 38.57
N ARG A 8 6.93 45.38 37.43
CA ARG A 8 6.33 45.08 36.15
C ARG A 8 6.21 43.53 36.00
N ILE A 9 4.99 43.03 36.08
CA ILE A 9 4.69 41.63 35.74
C ILE A 9 4.57 41.53 34.21
N GLY A 10 5.58 40.92 33.61
CA GLY A 10 5.53 40.57 32.17
C GLY A 10 4.63 39.34 31.96
N LEU A 11 3.54 39.51 31.23
CA LEU A 11 2.74 38.39 30.73
C LEU A 11 3.55 37.64 29.63
N VAL A 12 3.99 36.44 29.95
CA VAL A 12 4.52 35.51 28.92
C VAL A 12 3.33 34.81 28.28
N ALA A 13 3.01 35.19 27.07
CA ALA A 13 2.05 34.47 26.23
C ALA A 13 2.67 33.13 25.81
N VAL A 14 2.23 32.03 26.39
CA VAL A 14 2.56 30.70 25.91
C VAL A 14 1.76 30.46 24.63
N ALA A 15 2.41 30.60 23.49
CA ALA A 15 1.84 30.20 22.21
C ALA A 15 1.74 28.66 22.22
N CYS A 16 0.52 28.15 22.41
CA CYS A 16 0.21 26.74 22.22
C CYS A 16 0.27 26.44 20.72
N TRP A 17 1.39 25.91 20.26
CA TRP A 17 1.52 25.40 18.90
C TRP A 17 0.74 24.09 18.83
N THR A 18 -0.48 24.15 18.32
CA THR A 18 -1.20 22.96 17.87
C THR A 18 -0.50 22.46 16.61
N THR A 19 0.39 21.50 16.75
CA THR A 19 0.85 20.72 15.61
C THR A 19 -0.37 19.99 15.05
N ALA A 20 -0.87 20.45 13.90
CA ALA A 20 -1.79 19.66 13.12
C ALA A 20 -1.04 18.37 12.74
N ALA A 21 -1.39 17.26 13.36
CA ALA A 21 -0.93 15.96 12.95
C ALA A 21 -1.40 15.78 11.50
N SER A 22 -0.45 15.60 10.57
CA SER A 22 -0.72 15.18 9.21
C SER A 22 -1.38 13.79 9.30
N GLY A 23 -2.72 13.77 9.22
CA GLY A 23 -3.49 12.59 9.45
C GLY A 23 -3.39 11.63 8.27
N GLN A 24 -2.69 10.54 8.45
CA GLN A 24 -2.90 9.36 7.62
C GLN A 24 -4.32 8.87 7.90
N THR A 25 -5.09 8.63 6.85
CA THR A 25 -6.48 8.15 6.97
C THR A 25 -6.57 6.69 6.58
N VAL A 26 -7.48 5.98 7.24
CA VAL A 26 -7.78 4.58 6.98
C VAL A 26 -9.24 4.50 6.53
N THR A 27 -9.47 4.01 5.31
CA THR A 27 -10.81 3.79 4.76
C THR A 27 -11.19 2.32 4.93
N VAL A 28 -12.37 2.07 5.47
CA VAL A 28 -12.94 0.71 5.55
C VAL A 28 -13.45 0.33 4.17
N VAL A 29 -12.93 -0.75 3.58
CA VAL A 29 -13.32 -1.26 2.25
C VAL A 29 -14.18 -2.52 2.33
N HIS A 30 -14.06 -3.27 3.43
CA HIS A 30 -14.92 -4.41 3.77
C HIS A 30 -15.40 -4.29 5.21
N ASN A 31 -16.50 -4.98 5.54
CA ASN A 31 -16.95 -5.07 6.91
C ASN A 31 -15.83 -5.59 7.81
N VAL A 32 -15.49 -4.84 8.87
CA VAL A 32 -14.40 -5.19 9.78
C VAL A 32 -14.76 -4.89 11.22
N ASN A 33 -14.30 -5.70 12.13
CA ASN A 33 -14.47 -5.48 13.56
C ASN A 33 -13.46 -4.46 14.08
N LEU A 34 -13.94 -3.42 14.76
CA LEU A 34 -13.10 -2.59 15.62
C LEU A 34 -12.84 -3.37 16.93
N ARG A 35 -11.58 -3.64 17.24
CA ARG A 35 -11.18 -4.49 18.36
C ARG A 35 -10.45 -3.70 19.44
N PRO A 36 -10.48 -4.16 20.70
CA PRO A 36 -9.73 -3.52 21.78
C PRO A 36 -8.22 -3.71 21.66
N ASP A 37 -7.76 -4.75 20.97
CA ASP A 37 -6.37 -5.12 20.76
C ASP A 37 -6.16 -5.71 19.36
N PRO A 38 -4.90 -5.90 18.90
CA PRO A 38 -4.58 -6.45 17.58
C PRO A 38 -4.71 -7.98 17.53
N SER A 39 -5.82 -8.52 18.01
CA SER A 39 -6.07 -9.97 18.06
C SER A 39 -7.56 -10.32 17.91
N THR A 40 -7.86 -11.60 17.85
CA THR A 40 -9.24 -12.15 17.90
C THR A 40 -9.62 -12.71 19.27
N GLU A 41 -8.75 -12.58 20.26
CA GLU A 41 -8.97 -13.18 21.60
C GLU A 41 -10.12 -12.53 22.38
N TYR A 42 -10.30 -11.22 22.17
CA TYR A 42 -11.34 -10.46 22.86
C TYR A 42 -12.52 -10.12 21.94
N PRO A 43 -13.71 -9.95 22.47
CA PRO A 43 -14.87 -9.52 21.71
C PRO A 43 -14.61 -8.17 21.01
N ALA A 44 -15.10 -8.05 19.77
CA ALA A 44 -15.05 -6.78 19.06
C ALA A 44 -15.87 -5.71 19.79
N LYS A 45 -15.41 -4.46 19.74
CA LYS A 45 -16.16 -3.29 20.25
C LYS A 45 -17.41 -3.07 19.40
N ARG A 46 -17.26 -3.09 18.08
CA ARG A 46 -18.36 -3.02 17.09
C ARG A 46 -17.90 -3.41 15.70
N LEU A 47 -18.85 -3.59 14.81
CA LEU A 47 -18.60 -3.75 13.38
C LEU A 47 -18.50 -2.37 12.71
N LEU A 48 -17.47 -2.18 11.88
CA LEU A 48 -17.34 -1.07 10.93
C LEU A 48 -17.72 -1.55 9.54
N THR A 49 -18.31 -0.68 8.75
CA THR A 49 -18.73 -0.97 7.37
C THR A 49 -18.07 0.02 6.42
N PRO A 50 -18.07 -0.22 5.09
CA PRO A 50 -17.54 0.73 4.10
C PRO A 50 -18.22 2.10 4.09
N SER A 51 -19.36 2.26 4.77
CA SER A 51 -20.02 3.56 4.97
C SER A 51 -19.47 4.37 6.15
N GLU A 52 -18.54 3.84 6.93
CA GLU A 52 -17.88 4.61 7.99
C GLU A 52 -17.08 5.78 7.38
N PRO A 53 -17.11 6.94 8.03
CA PRO A 53 -16.18 8.01 7.70
C PRO A 53 -14.72 7.52 7.80
N PRO A 54 -13.79 8.09 7.04
CA PRO A 54 -12.38 7.72 7.15
C PRO A 54 -11.89 7.76 8.61
N LEU A 55 -11.20 6.72 9.02
CA LEU A 55 -10.59 6.58 10.34
C LEU A 55 -9.26 7.33 10.36
N THR A 56 -8.84 7.80 11.51
CA THR A 56 -7.49 8.34 11.70
C THR A 56 -6.53 7.23 12.06
N LEU A 57 -5.44 7.08 11.33
CA LEU A 57 -4.36 6.15 11.67
C LEU A 57 -3.59 6.72 12.86
N LEU A 58 -3.45 5.95 13.93
CA LEU A 58 -2.71 6.36 15.14
C LEU A 58 -1.26 5.91 15.11
N GLU A 59 -0.99 4.77 14.47
CA GLU A 59 0.35 4.18 14.33
C GLU A 59 0.58 3.76 12.89
N ALA A 60 1.70 4.18 12.30
CA ALA A 60 2.00 3.95 10.88
C ALA A 60 2.32 2.48 10.55
N THR A 61 2.67 1.67 11.54
CA THR A 61 3.04 0.26 11.37
C THR A 61 1.95 -0.63 11.94
N PRO A 62 1.42 -1.61 11.19
CA PRO A 62 0.46 -2.56 11.73
C PRO A 62 1.12 -3.46 12.77
N GLU A 63 0.37 -3.80 13.81
CA GLU A 63 0.74 -4.79 14.81
C GLU A 63 -0.10 -6.06 14.58
N SER A 64 0.52 -7.21 14.41
CA SER A 64 -0.16 -8.49 14.19
C SER A 64 -1.26 -8.41 13.11
N GLU A 65 -0.98 -7.75 11.99
CA GLU A 65 -1.91 -7.52 10.88
C GLU A 65 -3.06 -6.51 11.18
N TYR A 66 -3.01 -5.79 12.29
CA TYR A 66 -4.02 -4.80 12.67
C TYR A 66 -3.44 -3.40 12.67
N TYR A 67 -4.21 -2.45 12.15
CA TYR A 67 -3.92 -1.03 12.25
C TYR A 67 -4.58 -0.43 13.49
N HIS A 68 -3.81 0.35 14.25
CA HIS A 68 -4.34 1.13 15.36
C HIS A 68 -4.96 2.41 14.83
N VAL A 69 -6.26 2.56 15.02
CA VAL A 69 -7.07 3.62 14.40
C VAL A 69 -7.96 4.33 15.43
N ARG A 70 -8.39 5.53 15.04
CA ARG A 70 -9.45 6.29 15.74
C ARG A 70 -10.60 6.57 14.80
N THR A 71 -11.82 6.23 15.21
CA THR A 71 -13.04 6.55 14.47
C THR A 71 -13.37 8.04 14.54
N ALA A 72 -14.24 8.53 13.64
CA ALA A 72 -14.75 9.90 13.69
C ALA A 72 -15.53 10.22 14.98
N ALA A 73 -16.06 9.20 15.66
CA ALA A 73 -16.70 9.31 16.97
C ALA A 73 -15.70 9.36 18.14
N GLY A 74 -14.39 9.25 17.87
CA GLY A 74 -13.33 9.30 18.89
C GLY A 74 -13.04 7.96 19.56
N GLU A 75 -13.54 6.83 19.04
CA GLU A 75 -13.25 5.50 19.54
C GLU A 75 -11.90 5.02 18.99
N ASP A 76 -10.99 4.63 19.87
CA ASP A 76 -9.72 3.99 19.50
C ASP A 76 -9.90 2.48 19.42
N GLY A 77 -9.12 1.85 18.56
CA GLY A 77 -9.09 0.40 18.45
C GLY A 77 -8.29 -0.09 17.26
N TYR A 78 -8.34 -1.38 17.05
CA TYR A 78 -7.60 -2.07 16.03
C TYR A 78 -8.53 -2.62 14.96
N VAL A 79 -8.18 -2.43 13.70
CA VAL A 79 -8.89 -2.98 12.53
C VAL A 79 -7.95 -3.84 11.73
N TRP A 80 -8.45 -4.99 11.28
CA TRP A 80 -7.67 -5.89 10.45
C TRP A 80 -7.32 -5.25 9.11
N GLY A 81 -6.03 -5.30 8.74
CA GLY A 81 -5.48 -4.63 7.57
C GLY A 81 -6.09 -5.10 6.24
N GLY A 82 -6.50 -6.37 6.16
CA GLY A 82 -7.14 -6.90 4.95
C GLY A 82 -8.53 -6.35 4.64
N ALA A 83 -9.13 -5.57 5.54
CA ALA A 83 -10.46 -4.97 5.33
C ALA A 83 -10.43 -3.44 5.24
N VAL A 84 -9.24 -2.84 5.24
CA VAL A 84 -9.07 -1.38 5.24
C VAL A 84 -7.99 -0.95 4.25
N ARG A 85 -8.03 0.32 3.85
CA ARG A 85 -7.02 0.96 3.03
C ARG A 85 -6.44 2.17 3.76
N VAL A 86 -5.12 2.24 3.87
CA VAL A 86 -4.40 3.38 4.44
C VAL A 86 -4.03 4.36 3.33
N SER A 87 -4.45 5.60 3.46
CA SER A 87 -4.12 6.69 2.54
C SER A 87 -3.30 7.75 3.24
N VAL A 88 -2.19 8.14 2.65
CA VAL A 88 -1.39 9.30 3.10
C VAL A 88 -1.87 10.52 2.33
N THR A 89 -2.48 11.50 3.01
CA THR A 89 -2.76 12.79 2.40
C THR A 89 -1.46 13.57 2.30
N PRO A 90 -0.94 13.88 1.10
CA PRO A 90 0.19 14.77 0.99
C PRO A 90 -0.17 16.13 1.60
N LEU A 91 0.69 16.69 2.44
CA LEU A 91 0.57 18.07 2.92
C LEU A 91 0.43 19.00 1.69
N ALA A 92 -0.73 19.62 1.57
CA ALA A 92 -0.95 20.67 0.58
C ALA A 92 -0.16 21.91 0.98
N GLY A 93 1.14 21.93 0.64
CA GLY A 93 1.91 23.13 0.53
C GLY A 93 1.72 23.69 -0.87
N PRO A 94 1.65 25.03 -1.09
CA PRO A 94 1.55 25.56 -2.43
C PRO A 94 2.83 25.23 -3.21
N LEU A 95 2.71 24.34 -4.19
CA LEU A 95 3.74 24.11 -5.20
C LEU A 95 3.87 25.35 -6.08
N PRO A 96 5.11 25.80 -6.42
CA PRO A 96 5.31 26.85 -7.39
C PRO A 96 4.74 26.42 -8.74
N SER A 97 3.95 27.30 -9.34
CA SER A 97 3.32 27.13 -10.66
C SER A 97 4.41 27.02 -11.73
N GLY A 98 4.73 25.79 -12.12
CA GLY A 98 5.49 25.49 -13.32
C GLY A 98 4.53 25.20 -14.49
N PRO A 99 4.94 25.41 -15.77
CA PRO A 99 4.06 25.34 -16.91
C PRO A 99 3.52 23.93 -17.14
N GLY A 100 2.21 23.87 -17.26
CA GLY A 100 1.28 22.84 -17.61
C GLY A 100 1.77 21.43 -17.94
N VAL A 101 1.55 20.49 -17.02
CA VAL A 101 1.44 19.08 -17.35
C VAL A 101 -0.03 18.82 -17.75
N PRO A 102 -0.30 18.22 -18.91
CA PRO A 102 -1.68 17.94 -19.33
C PRO A 102 -2.36 16.96 -18.38
N GLY A 103 -3.49 17.39 -17.86
CA GLY A 103 -4.61 16.59 -17.36
C GLY A 103 -4.30 15.37 -16.52
N SER A 104 -4.45 15.48 -15.20
CA SER A 104 -4.81 14.32 -14.37
C SER A 104 -6.14 13.77 -14.87
N ALA A 105 -6.10 12.84 -15.81
CA ALA A 105 -7.22 11.95 -16.04
C ALA A 105 -7.45 11.21 -14.73
N SER A 106 -8.68 11.27 -14.20
CA SER A 106 -9.13 10.36 -13.12
C SER A 106 -8.67 8.96 -13.49
N MET A 107 -7.77 8.38 -12.71
CA MET A 107 -7.25 7.04 -12.95
C MET A 107 -8.33 6.02 -12.56
N VAL A 108 -9.28 5.84 -13.48
CA VAL A 108 -10.15 4.67 -13.46
C VAL A 108 -9.27 3.49 -13.82
N GLY A 109 -8.95 2.61 -12.86
CA GLY A 109 -8.30 1.38 -13.24
C GLY A 109 -7.25 0.73 -12.35
N CYS A 110 -7.00 1.21 -11.15
CA CYS A 110 -6.18 0.45 -10.18
C CYS A 110 -7.01 -0.46 -9.28
N GLY A 111 -8.15 -0.91 -9.80
CA GLY A 111 -8.94 -2.03 -9.33
C GLY A 111 -9.07 -2.25 -7.83
N ASP A 112 -9.86 -1.43 -7.13
CA ASP A 112 -10.32 -1.77 -5.77
C ASP A 112 -10.91 -3.19 -5.70
N SER A 113 -11.48 -3.67 -6.81
CA SER A 113 -12.00 -5.02 -6.95
C SER A 113 -10.93 -6.12 -6.89
N LEU A 114 -9.67 -5.82 -7.22
CA LEU A 114 -8.59 -6.83 -7.18
C LEU A 114 -8.10 -7.09 -5.76
N TRP A 115 -8.26 -6.14 -4.83
CA TRP A 115 -7.83 -6.33 -3.44
C TRP A 115 -8.55 -7.47 -2.73
N GLN A 116 -9.77 -7.79 -3.10
CA GLN A 116 -10.50 -8.95 -2.54
C GLN A 116 -9.87 -10.29 -2.96
N HIS A 117 -8.99 -10.27 -3.96
CA HIS A 117 -8.30 -11.43 -4.50
C HIS A 117 -6.84 -11.52 -4.04
N VAL A 118 -6.35 -10.53 -3.29
CA VAL A 118 -5.02 -10.58 -2.68
C VAL A 118 -5.02 -11.53 -1.49
N TYR A 119 -4.18 -12.56 -1.54
CA TYR A 119 -3.97 -13.46 -0.42
C TYR A 119 -3.10 -12.78 0.66
N HIS A 120 -3.52 -12.84 1.92
CA HIS A 120 -2.86 -12.19 3.06
C HIS A 120 -2.52 -10.69 2.83
N PRO A 121 -3.51 -9.83 2.49
CA PRO A 121 -3.25 -8.45 2.11
C PRO A 121 -2.64 -7.59 3.24
N SER A 122 -2.70 -8.03 4.49
CA SER A 122 -2.09 -7.37 5.64
C SER A 122 -0.56 -7.31 5.59
N ARG A 123 0.08 -8.20 4.79
CA ARG A 123 1.53 -8.15 4.53
C ARG A 123 1.93 -6.99 3.62
N LEU A 124 0.96 -6.33 2.98
CA LEU A 124 1.19 -5.30 1.97
C LEU A 124 0.91 -3.90 2.53
N LEU A 125 1.96 -3.12 2.73
CA LEU A 125 1.83 -1.73 3.12
C LEU A 125 1.65 -0.86 1.87
N VAL A 126 0.43 -0.37 1.64
CA VAL A 126 0.13 0.51 0.51
C VAL A 126 0.89 1.83 0.65
N GLN A 127 1.68 2.17 -0.37
CA GLN A 127 2.42 3.42 -0.48
C GLN A 127 1.75 4.39 -1.46
N GLN A 128 1.11 3.84 -2.51
CA GLN A 128 0.36 4.62 -3.48
C GLN A 128 -0.75 3.75 -4.08
N ASP A 129 -1.99 4.23 -4.00
CA ASP A 129 -3.18 3.47 -4.42
C ASP A 129 -3.18 3.11 -5.92
N CYS A 130 -2.58 3.93 -6.75
CA CYS A 130 -2.46 3.70 -8.18
C CYS A 130 -1.19 4.31 -8.74
N VAL A 131 -0.38 3.49 -9.39
CA VAL A 131 0.84 3.93 -10.08
C VAL A 131 0.92 3.24 -11.44
N THR A 132 1.49 3.94 -12.42
CA THR A 132 1.95 3.33 -13.68
C THR A 132 3.46 3.48 -13.75
N VAL A 133 4.15 2.35 -13.87
CA VAL A 133 5.62 2.30 -13.92
C VAL A 133 6.04 1.67 -15.24
N THR A 134 6.98 2.31 -15.94
CA THR A 134 7.53 1.76 -17.19
C THR A 134 8.90 1.13 -16.94
N GLY A 135 9.21 0.12 -17.76
CA GLY A 135 10.47 -0.61 -17.68
C GLY A 135 10.50 -1.82 -18.60
N VAL A 136 11.54 -2.61 -18.48
CA VAL A 136 11.74 -3.82 -19.25
C VAL A 136 11.44 -5.06 -18.41
N LEU A 137 10.64 -5.99 -18.93
CA LEU A 137 10.40 -7.28 -18.28
C LEU A 137 11.69 -8.11 -18.31
N VAL A 138 12.11 -8.58 -17.14
CA VAL A 138 13.34 -9.36 -16.97
C VAL A 138 13.06 -10.67 -16.24
N ASP A 139 13.89 -11.67 -16.50
CA ASP A 139 13.90 -12.92 -15.76
C ASP A 139 14.92 -12.81 -14.62
N ALA A 140 14.43 -12.64 -13.39
CA ALA A 140 15.28 -12.65 -12.21
C ALA A 140 15.43 -14.05 -11.60
N THR A 141 14.75 -15.07 -12.15
CA THR A 141 14.86 -16.47 -11.71
C THR A 141 15.94 -17.26 -12.46
N ALA A 142 16.58 -16.65 -13.44
CA ALA A 142 17.62 -17.31 -14.24
C ALA A 142 18.72 -17.89 -13.34
N GLY A 143 18.80 -19.23 -13.29
CA GLY A 143 19.74 -19.94 -12.41
C GLY A 143 19.15 -20.46 -11.09
N GLU A 144 17.90 -20.19 -10.76
CA GLU A 144 17.21 -20.79 -9.64
C GLU A 144 16.76 -22.24 -9.93
N PRO A 145 16.65 -23.11 -8.91
CA PRO A 145 16.24 -24.51 -9.08
C PRO A 145 14.83 -24.69 -9.69
N HIS A 146 13.98 -23.67 -9.56
CA HIS A 146 12.57 -23.67 -10.02
C HIS A 146 12.31 -22.65 -11.13
N HIS A 147 13.36 -22.31 -11.89
CA HIS A 147 13.27 -21.42 -13.03
C HIS A 147 12.13 -21.83 -13.98
N GLN A 148 11.28 -20.86 -14.33
CA GLN A 148 10.20 -21.02 -15.30
C GLN A 148 10.61 -20.46 -16.67
N PRO A 149 10.30 -21.16 -17.77
CA PRO A 149 10.72 -20.72 -19.11
C PRO A 149 10.14 -19.37 -19.54
N ASP A 150 9.02 -18.95 -18.94
CA ASP A 150 8.36 -17.67 -19.18
C ASP A 150 8.97 -16.52 -18.37
N GLY A 151 9.94 -16.83 -17.48
CA GLY A 151 10.69 -15.86 -16.70
C GLY A 151 9.91 -15.22 -15.57
N VAL A 152 8.80 -15.83 -15.14
CA VAL A 152 8.01 -15.42 -13.98
C VAL A 152 7.91 -16.57 -12.99
N ARG A 153 7.52 -16.31 -11.75
CA ARG A 153 7.28 -17.33 -10.75
C ARG A 153 5.77 -17.49 -10.55
N HIS A 154 5.27 -18.72 -10.71
CA HIS A 154 3.88 -19.07 -10.41
C HIS A 154 3.81 -19.53 -8.95
N GLU A 155 3.12 -18.74 -8.13
CA GLU A 155 3.02 -18.96 -6.70
C GLU A 155 1.92 -19.99 -6.36
N ALA A 156 2.05 -20.63 -5.21
CA ALA A 156 1.09 -21.65 -4.77
C ALA A 156 -0.31 -21.08 -4.42
N ASP A 157 -0.38 -19.80 -4.10
CA ASP A 157 -1.61 -19.05 -3.85
C ASP A 157 -2.34 -18.63 -5.13
N GLY A 158 -1.73 -18.87 -6.29
CA GLY A 158 -2.31 -18.58 -7.61
C GLY A 158 -1.81 -17.29 -8.22
N ASP A 159 -0.96 -16.54 -7.52
CA ASP A 159 -0.42 -15.30 -8.04
C ASP A 159 0.75 -15.58 -9.02
N THR A 160 1.00 -14.64 -9.90
CA THR A 160 2.16 -14.67 -10.78
C THR A 160 3.06 -13.49 -10.45
N HIS A 161 4.25 -13.83 -9.97
CA HIS A 161 5.29 -12.92 -9.56
C HIS A 161 6.30 -12.70 -10.69
N GLY A 162 6.46 -11.46 -11.13
CA GLY A 162 7.40 -11.09 -12.17
C GLY A 162 8.28 -9.90 -11.79
N TRP A 163 9.22 -9.54 -12.67
CA TRP A 163 10.23 -8.51 -12.40
C TRP A 163 10.29 -7.48 -13.51
N LEU A 164 10.31 -6.21 -13.10
CA LEU A 164 10.44 -5.06 -13.98
C LEU A 164 11.76 -4.32 -13.69
N GLN A 165 12.67 -4.31 -14.65
CA GLN A 165 13.79 -3.38 -14.64
C GLN A 165 13.25 -2.00 -15.00
N VAL A 166 13.00 -1.18 -13.98
CA VAL A 166 12.31 0.10 -14.16
C VAL A 166 13.16 1.10 -14.94
N ASP A 167 12.50 1.97 -15.69
CA ASP A 167 13.13 3.14 -16.30
C ASP A 167 13.75 4.06 -15.24
N SER A 168 14.77 4.81 -15.60
CA SER A 168 15.56 5.63 -14.67
C SER A 168 14.72 6.63 -13.86
N GLN A 169 13.62 7.11 -14.41
CA GLN A 169 12.69 8.02 -13.71
C GLN A 169 11.98 7.36 -12.52
N PHE A 170 11.90 6.03 -12.50
CA PHE A 170 11.31 5.24 -11.42
C PHE A 170 12.34 4.59 -10.49
N ALA A 171 13.61 4.90 -10.63
CA ALA A 171 14.68 4.31 -9.82
C ALA A 171 14.48 4.50 -8.30
N SER A 172 13.75 5.53 -7.88
CA SER A 172 13.40 5.78 -6.47
C SER A 172 12.43 4.76 -5.89
N LEU A 173 11.70 4.00 -6.71
CA LEU A 173 10.80 2.94 -6.26
C LEU A 173 11.57 1.69 -5.81
N ILE A 174 12.84 1.56 -6.19
CA ILE A 174 13.69 0.42 -5.85
C ILE A 174 14.32 0.65 -4.47
N ASN A 175 13.91 -0.13 -3.49
CA ASN A 175 14.43 -0.04 -2.13
C ASN A 175 15.58 -1.04 -1.86
N ALA A 176 15.99 -1.17 -0.60
CA ALA A 176 17.07 -2.09 -0.21
C ALA A 176 16.68 -3.56 -0.40
N GLY A 177 15.42 -3.93 -0.11
CA GLY A 177 14.89 -5.27 -0.31
C GLY A 177 14.92 -5.68 -1.78
N ASN A 178 14.46 -4.81 -2.70
CA ASN A 178 14.56 -5.08 -4.13
C ASN A 178 16.01 -5.33 -4.58
N ARG A 179 16.97 -4.56 -4.03
CA ARG A 179 18.39 -4.72 -4.42
C ARG A 179 19.01 -6.00 -3.90
N SER A 180 18.64 -6.43 -2.70
CA SER A 180 19.26 -7.60 -2.07
C SER A 180 18.65 -8.92 -2.51
N ASP A 181 17.34 -8.93 -2.80
CA ASP A 181 16.60 -10.19 -2.98
C ASP A 181 15.93 -10.31 -4.36
N GLU A 182 15.69 -9.18 -5.07
CA GLU A 182 14.98 -9.15 -6.34
C GLU A 182 15.87 -8.65 -7.51
N GLY A 183 17.19 -8.78 -7.36
CA GLY A 183 18.17 -8.38 -8.40
C GLY A 183 18.14 -6.89 -8.74
N GLY A 184 17.58 -6.04 -7.88
CA GLY A 184 17.42 -4.59 -8.13
C GLY A 184 16.22 -4.25 -8.99
N ASN A 185 15.31 -5.19 -9.22
CA ASN A 185 14.11 -5.00 -10.01
C ASN A 185 12.90 -4.67 -9.12
N LEU A 186 11.90 -4.01 -9.69
CA LEU A 186 10.59 -3.88 -9.07
C LEU A 186 9.81 -5.17 -9.28
N VAL A 187 9.26 -5.72 -8.21
CA VAL A 187 8.35 -6.85 -8.30
C VAL A 187 6.99 -6.39 -8.81
N PHE A 188 6.30 -7.22 -9.57
CA PHE A 188 4.88 -7.09 -9.84
C PHE A 188 4.16 -8.41 -9.63
N GLU A 189 2.95 -8.38 -9.06
CA GLU A 189 2.15 -9.58 -8.82
C GLU A 189 0.75 -9.44 -9.43
N ILE A 190 0.38 -10.44 -10.25
CA ILE A 190 -0.94 -10.59 -10.85
C ILE A 190 -1.68 -11.63 -10.02
N VAL A 191 -2.72 -11.21 -9.32
CA VAL A 191 -3.48 -12.05 -8.40
C VAL A 191 -4.32 -13.08 -9.13
N CYS A 192 -4.40 -14.30 -8.60
CA CYS A 192 -5.23 -15.39 -9.15
C CYS A 192 -5.00 -15.66 -10.65
N HIS A 193 -3.79 -15.45 -11.13
CA HIS A 193 -3.43 -15.59 -12.53
C HIS A 193 -3.14 -17.04 -12.92
N TYR A 194 -2.81 -17.89 -11.93
CA TYR A 194 -2.45 -19.28 -12.12
C TYR A 194 -3.30 -20.21 -11.21
N THR A 195 -3.03 -21.51 -11.30
CA THR A 195 -3.77 -22.51 -10.51
C THR A 195 -3.39 -22.42 -9.03
N VAL A 196 -4.37 -22.14 -8.17
CA VAL A 196 -4.19 -22.17 -6.71
C VAL A 196 -3.99 -23.59 -6.22
N THR A 197 -2.84 -23.88 -5.66
CA THR A 197 -2.51 -25.20 -5.04
C THR A 197 -2.49 -25.13 -3.51
N GLN A 198 -2.39 -23.94 -2.94
CA GLN A 198 -2.42 -23.68 -1.52
C GLN A 198 -3.88 -23.57 -1.03
N SER A 199 -4.27 -24.48 -0.12
CA SER A 199 -5.69 -24.64 0.25
C SER A 199 -6.32 -23.44 0.95
N ASP A 200 -5.55 -22.70 1.75
CA ASP A 200 -6.03 -21.52 2.48
C ASP A 200 -6.05 -20.25 1.62
N ALA A 201 -5.41 -20.27 0.45
CA ALA A 201 -5.49 -19.19 -0.55
C ALA A 201 -6.70 -19.34 -1.49
N GLN A 202 -7.29 -20.55 -1.60
CA GLN A 202 -8.42 -20.81 -2.50
C GLN A 202 -9.59 -19.82 -2.36
N PRO A 203 -9.99 -19.38 -1.14
CA PRO A 203 -11.08 -18.41 -1.01
C PRO A 203 -10.82 -17.06 -1.68
N ALA A 204 -9.57 -16.62 -1.76
CA ALA A 204 -9.22 -15.35 -2.41
C ALA A 204 -9.49 -15.41 -3.92
N CYS A 205 -9.27 -16.55 -4.56
CA CYS A 205 -9.46 -16.73 -6.00
C CYS A 205 -10.81 -17.40 -6.36
N ALA A 206 -11.70 -17.63 -5.40
CA ALA A 206 -12.95 -18.30 -5.65
C ALA A 206 -13.84 -17.56 -6.67
N GLY A 207 -14.06 -18.17 -7.85
CA GLY A 207 -14.87 -17.58 -8.92
C GLY A 207 -14.20 -16.43 -9.68
N PHE A 208 -12.90 -16.23 -9.50
CA PHE A 208 -12.11 -15.23 -10.21
C PHE A 208 -10.84 -15.86 -10.78
N THR A 209 -10.45 -15.40 -11.94
CA THR A 209 -9.16 -15.68 -12.58
C THR A 209 -8.75 -14.42 -13.35
N ASP A 210 -7.55 -13.93 -13.07
CA ASP A 210 -6.99 -12.83 -13.86
C ASP A 210 -6.48 -13.37 -15.20
N HIS A 211 -6.73 -12.64 -16.26
CA HIS A 211 -6.31 -12.99 -17.63
C HIS A 211 -5.34 -11.97 -18.23
N THR A 212 -4.68 -11.18 -17.39
CA THR A 212 -3.66 -10.22 -17.82
C THR A 212 -2.57 -10.96 -18.60
N ILE A 213 -2.30 -10.51 -19.82
CA ILE A 213 -1.25 -11.10 -20.64
C ILE A 213 0.08 -10.46 -20.28
N ILE A 214 1.05 -11.30 -19.92
CA ILE A 214 2.45 -10.88 -19.72
C ILE A 214 3.16 -10.94 -21.07
N PRO A 215 3.65 -9.81 -21.61
CA PRO A 215 4.46 -9.82 -22.83
C PRO A 215 5.76 -10.60 -22.67
N PRO A 216 6.40 -11.03 -23.78
CA PRO A 216 7.67 -11.74 -23.68
C PRO A 216 8.75 -10.95 -22.92
N LEU A 217 9.68 -11.67 -22.30
CA LEU A 217 10.87 -11.09 -21.67
C LEU A 217 11.62 -10.15 -22.63
N GLY A 218 12.14 -9.06 -22.11
CA GLY A 218 12.78 -8.01 -22.90
C GLY A 218 11.80 -7.00 -23.49
N SER A 219 10.48 -7.20 -23.35
CA SER A 219 9.48 -6.19 -23.74
C SER A 219 9.57 -4.98 -22.83
N HIS A 220 9.55 -3.77 -23.39
CA HIS A 220 9.34 -2.53 -22.66
C HIS A 220 7.85 -2.32 -22.47
N VAL A 221 7.40 -2.18 -21.23
CA VAL A 221 5.99 -2.16 -20.85
C VAL A 221 5.69 -1.06 -19.86
N ALA A 222 4.40 -0.72 -19.74
CA ALA A 222 3.82 0.05 -18.64
C ALA A 222 2.98 -0.89 -17.77
N ILE A 223 3.31 -0.98 -16.49
CA ILE A 223 2.56 -1.77 -15.51
C ILE A 223 1.81 -0.80 -14.60
N THR A 224 0.50 -0.99 -14.51
CA THR A 224 -0.39 -0.20 -13.65
C THR A 224 -0.93 -1.08 -12.53
N GLY A 225 -0.93 -0.57 -11.31
CA GLY A 225 -1.45 -1.27 -10.15
C GLY A 225 -1.24 -0.49 -8.85
N THR A 226 -1.45 -1.14 -7.73
CA THR A 226 -1.19 -0.54 -6.41
C THR A 226 0.29 -0.70 -6.06
N PHE A 227 0.95 0.40 -5.69
CA PHE A 227 2.34 0.35 -5.24
C PHE A 227 2.38 0.09 -3.74
N VAL A 228 3.00 -1.01 -3.35
CA VAL A 228 3.06 -1.48 -1.98
C VAL A 228 4.48 -1.82 -1.55
N ARG A 229 4.69 -1.98 -0.25
CA ARG A 229 5.85 -2.63 0.32
C ARG A 229 5.41 -3.93 0.98
N GLU A 230 6.00 -5.03 0.56
CA GLU A 230 5.88 -6.32 1.20
C GLU A 230 6.57 -6.29 2.58
N THR A 231 5.89 -6.68 3.65
CA THR A 231 6.44 -6.56 5.02
C THR A 231 6.93 -7.88 5.61
N ASN A 232 6.50 -9.01 5.08
CA ASN A 232 6.88 -10.34 5.59
C ASN A 232 8.11 -10.94 4.90
N HIS A 233 8.37 -10.56 3.62
CA HIS A 233 9.52 -11.03 2.84
C HIS A 233 10.48 -9.87 2.63
N LYS A 234 11.66 -9.88 3.10
CA LYS A 234 12.77 -8.92 2.85
C LYS A 234 12.40 -7.44 2.60
N GLN A 235 11.14 -7.08 2.73
CA GLN A 235 10.60 -5.70 2.64
C GLN A 235 10.85 -5.02 1.28
N TRP A 236 10.82 -5.74 0.17
CA TRP A 236 10.90 -5.14 -1.15
C TRP A 236 9.64 -4.32 -1.49
N ASN A 237 9.77 -3.44 -2.45
CA ASN A 237 8.64 -2.73 -3.04
C ASN A 237 8.12 -3.49 -4.26
N GLU A 238 6.80 -3.43 -4.48
CA GLU A 238 6.14 -4.12 -5.59
C GLU A 238 4.89 -3.39 -6.08
N ILE A 239 4.41 -3.76 -7.25
CA ILE A 239 3.07 -3.43 -7.74
C ILE A 239 2.19 -4.65 -7.50
N HIS A 240 1.30 -4.57 -6.52
CA HIS A 240 0.41 -5.66 -6.11
C HIS A 240 -0.91 -5.12 -5.53
N PRO A 241 -2.07 -5.47 -6.11
CA PRO A 241 -2.23 -6.21 -7.35
C PRO A 241 -1.93 -5.37 -8.60
N VAL A 242 -1.48 -6.04 -9.64
CA VAL A 242 -1.42 -5.47 -11.00
C VAL A 242 -2.81 -5.38 -11.57
N SER A 243 -3.16 -4.24 -12.14
CA SER A 243 -4.45 -4.06 -12.84
C SER A 243 -4.32 -4.10 -14.36
N ARG A 244 -3.11 -3.83 -14.89
CA ARG A 244 -2.88 -3.78 -16.33
C ARG A 244 -1.40 -3.84 -16.67
N ILE A 245 -1.07 -4.53 -17.78
CA ILE A 245 0.23 -4.48 -18.46
C ILE A 245 -0.04 -4.11 -19.92
N GLU A 246 0.62 -3.08 -20.43
CA GLU A 246 0.41 -2.58 -21.78
C GLU A 246 1.71 -2.01 -22.37
N PRO A 247 1.81 -1.76 -23.69
CA PRO A 247 2.90 -0.99 -24.27
C PRO A 247 2.97 0.41 -23.62
N PRO A 248 4.16 1.00 -23.38
CA PRO A 248 4.34 2.28 -22.73
C PRO A 248 3.91 3.46 -23.59
#